data_63018ac21973d8be2e7f2269a9f01657
#
_entry.id   63018ac21973d8be2e7f2269a9f01657
#
_cell.length_a   1.000
_cell.length_b   1.000
_cell.length_c   1.000
_cell.angle_alpha   90.00
_cell.angle_beta   90.00
_cell.angle_gamma   90.00
#
_symmetry.space_group_name_H-M   'P 1'
#
loop_
_entity.id
_entity.type
_entity.pdbx_description
1 polymer ?
#
loop_
_entity_poly.entity_id
_entity_poly.type
_entity_poly.pdbx_seq_one_letter_code
_entity_poly.pdbx_strand_id
1 'polypeptide(L)'
;MSRTRRLVSLLSLLLFTGLILAYLWWGKFQYEHRLFLISTYTAAIGLVLGNHFYQRDRLEDMGFRSDNLGRSIRTFGLLTLAVGALIILLGVWKSQARLDRWEDLYLYVGWAALQQHVLQNFLRLRSEDILGRGHPGAAVVAAVLFALYHLPNLPLVAASFLGGLVWCSLFMRVPSFPGAWLSQALLTGCLVLFFKHGFLNQFEVGKPGHRYEYYGAGVNVAGGYDSAGQPFIVALPGPDKGVRAQVRVFDVQGKLRTEWTALPGLDFSGQVAVGELGWGPGDEIVVSAGPGPRNPPAIQIFSSSGRLLKEIRQALPEVGYGAWVATGCGRIYVAQGPGPGRTGHVVELSPEGQILKGREFRYGFENGVRAAPAEPRATAGTDACSRLLVWGPPVSVNSSRVFLCDTQSQCLDSFETLPTTFGLNLTTLRVAPGQPGFAVAPGPLKGYPPLVQIFHLGGQIIIEFSAFDDPQTCGSNIAAVDTNGDGRDELVLGEGIGPGRPYTIRIFRQNGEMIRKWQAF
;
A
#
# COMPACT_ATOMS: atom_id res chain seq x y z
N MET A 1 38.59 0.94 33.63
CA MET A 1 37.47 0.02 33.34
C MET A 1 38.01 -1.39 33.14
N SER A 2 37.35 -2.43 33.66
CA SER A 2 37.81 -3.82 33.54
C SER A 2 37.73 -4.33 32.10
N ARG A 3 38.62 -5.23 31.71
CA ARG A 3 38.63 -5.88 30.38
C ARG A 3 37.29 -6.61 30.12
N THR A 4 36.73 -7.22 31.16
CA THR A 4 35.45 -7.90 31.12
C THR A 4 34.31 -6.95 30.76
N ARG A 5 34.25 -5.75 31.34
CA ARG A 5 33.22 -4.76 31.06
C ARG A 5 33.26 -4.32 29.60
N ARG A 6 34.45 -4.08 29.03
CA ARG A 6 34.58 -3.75 27.59
C ARG A 6 34.11 -4.87 26.69
N LEU A 7 34.43 -6.12 27.00
CA LEU A 7 34.01 -7.27 26.23
C LEU A 7 32.46 -7.44 26.24
N VAL A 8 31.88 -7.33 27.43
CA VAL A 8 30.40 -7.40 27.57
C VAL A 8 29.71 -6.29 26.77
N SER A 9 30.21 -5.06 26.83
CA SER A 9 29.68 -3.93 26.06
C SER A 9 29.78 -4.18 24.55
N LEU A 10 30.90 -4.69 24.06
CA LEU A 10 31.11 -5.03 22.65
C LEU A 10 30.13 -6.13 22.20
N LEU A 11 30.04 -7.22 22.96
CA LEU A 11 29.12 -8.32 22.64
C LEU A 11 27.65 -7.85 22.65
N SER A 12 27.28 -7.00 23.60
CA SER A 12 25.93 -6.45 23.67
C SER A 12 25.58 -5.58 22.48
N LEU A 13 26.50 -4.73 22.00
CA LEU A 13 26.31 -3.94 20.78
C LEU A 13 26.16 -4.82 19.55
N LEU A 14 27.01 -5.84 19.41
CA LEU A 14 26.96 -6.76 18.28
C LEU A 14 25.66 -7.58 18.27
N LEU A 15 25.25 -8.12 19.43
CA LEU A 15 24.02 -8.90 19.56
C LEU A 15 22.79 -8.04 19.28
N PHE A 16 22.71 -6.84 19.86
CA PHE A 16 21.58 -5.94 19.64
C PHE A 16 21.50 -5.52 18.17
N THR A 17 22.64 -5.13 17.58
CA THR A 17 22.70 -4.75 16.16
C THR A 17 22.32 -5.91 15.26
N GLY A 18 22.85 -7.11 15.53
CA GLY A 18 22.49 -8.32 14.79
C GLY A 18 21.00 -8.66 14.88
N LEU A 19 20.41 -8.52 16.07
CA LEU A 19 18.99 -8.75 16.30
C LEU A 19 18.12 -7.77 15.52
N ILE A 20 18.44 -6.47 15.55
CA ILE A 20 17.68 -5.45 14.81
C ILE A 20 17.85 -5.62 13.29
N LEU A 21 19.08 -5.88 12.81
CA LEU A 21 19.29 -6.13 11.38
C LEU A 21 18.60 -7.41 10.92
N ALA A 22 18.65 -8.50 11.70
CA ALA A 22 17.91 -9.71 11.40
C ALA A 22 16.39 -9.44 11.32
N TYR A 23 15.85 -8.65 12.27
CA TYR A 23 14.47 -8.20 12.23
C TYR A 23 14.13 -7.42 10.95
N LEU A 24 15.01 -6.53 10.51
CA LEU A 24 14.81 -5.73 9.30
C LEU A 24 14.89 -6.57 8.01
N TRP A 25 15.83 -7.51 7.94
CA TRP A 25 16.04 -8.35 6.75
C TRP A 25 15.01 -9.48 6.60
N TRP A 26 14.51 -10.00 7.71
CA TRP A 26 13.41 -10.98 7.71
C TRP A 26 12.03 -10.32 7.85
N GLY A 27 11.88 -9.10 7.38
CA GLY A 27 10.69 -8.28 7.54
C GLY A 27 9.38 -8.91 7.07
N LYS A 28 9.42 -9.79 6.06
CA LYS A 28 8.24 -10.56 5.66
C LYS A 28 7.75 -11.54 6.72
N PHE A 29 8.63 -12.03 7.61
CA PHE A 29 8.24 -12.86 8.75
C PHE A 29 7.60 -12.05 9.90
N GLN A 30 7.85 -10.74 9.95
CA GLN A 30 7.31 -9.87 11.00
C GLN A 30 5.78 -9.80 10.95
N TYR A 31 5.21 -9.77 9.75
CA TYR A 31 3.77 -9.62 9.55
C TYR A 31 3.03 -10.96 9.58
N GLU A 32 3.68 -12.04 9.14
CA GLU A 32 3.11 -13.38 9.12
C GLU A 32 3.20 -14.11 10.46
N HIS A 33 4.19 -13.76 11.30
CA HIS A 33 4.47 -14.44 12.58
C HIS A 33 4.52 -13.48 13.75
N ARG A 34 3.38 -13.23 14.39
CA ARG A 34 3.27 -12.41 15.61
C ARG A 34 4.26 -12.87 16.72
N LEU A 35 4.50 -14.17 16.83
CA LEU A 35 5.46 -14.73 17.79
C LEU A 35 6.90 -14.27 17.51
N PHE A 36 7.32 -14.21 16.23
CA PHE A 36 8.64 -13.71 15.86
C PHE A 36 8.80 -12.23 16.22
N LEU A 37 7.78 -11.42 15.96
CA LEU A 37 7.75 -10.00 16.32
C LEU A 37 7.89 -9.82 17.84
N ILE A 38 7.03 -10.48 18.61
CA ILE A 38 7.00 -10.40 20.08
C ILE A 38 8.33 -10.90 20.67
N SER A 39 8.85 -12.03 20.20
CA SER A 39 10.11 -12.60 20.69
C SER A 39 11.30 -11.68 20.40
N THR A 40 11.34 -11.05 19.21
CA THR A 40 12.43 -10.13 18.83
C THR A 40 12.40 -8.86 19.67
N TYR A 41 11.24 -8.25 19.88
CA TYR A 41 11.10 -7.10 20.77
C TYR A 41 11.42 -7.44 22.23
N THR A 42 10.92 -8.58 22.72
CA THR A 42 11.22 -9.04 24.09
C THR A 42 12.71 -9.28 24.28
N ALA A 43 13.37 -9.92 23.30
CA ALA A 43 14.82 -10.15 23.34
C ALA A 43 15.61 -8.83 23.29
N ALA A 44 15.22 -7.87 22.46
CA ALA A 44 15.88 -6.57 22.36
C ALA A 44 15.74 -5.76 23.66
N ILE A 45 14.53 -5.70 24.22
CA ILE A 45 14.26 -5.03 25.50
C ILE A 45 15.01 -5.73 26.64
N GLY A 46 14.93 -7.06 26.70
CA GLY A 46 15.63 -7.87 27.71
C GLY A 46 17.14 -7.68 27.66
N LEU A 47 17.71 -7.61 26.45
CA LEU A 47 19.16 -7.35 26.28
C LEU A 47 19.56 -5.95 26.78
N VAL A 48 18.78 -4.92 26.48
CA VAL A 48 19.06 -3.54 26.92
C VAL A 48 18.93 -3.43 28.44
N LEU A 49 17.82 -3.87 29.02
CA LEU A 49 17.57 -3.80 30.45
C LEU A 49 18.53 -4.68 31.25
N GLY A 50 18.75 -5.92 30.81
CA GLY A 50 19.71 -6.84 31.42
C GLY A 50 21.12 -6.30 31.40
N ASN A 51 21.50 -5.62 30.33
CA ASN A 51 22.80 -4.97 30.22
C ASN A 51 22.95 -3.79 31.19
N HIS A 52 21.92 -2.93 31.33
CA HIS A 52 21.92 -1.84 32.31
C HIS A 52 22.08 -2.37 33.74
N PHE A 53 21.32 -3.42 34.05
CA PHE A 53 21.39 -4.06 35.37
C PHE A 53 22.76 -4.67 35.63
N TYR A 54 23.31 -5.45 34.70
CA TYR A 54 24.61 -6.08 34.83
C TYR A 54 25.75 -5.06 34.95
N GLN A 55 25.72 -3.99 34.14
CA GLN A 55 26.73 -2.93 34.15
C GLN A 55 26.56 -1.94 35.30
N ARG A 56 25.45 -2.02 36.04
CA ARG A 56 25.08 -1.10 37.15
C ARG A 56 25.12 0.36 36.70
N ASP A 57 24.49 0.65 35.54
CA ASP A 57 24.45 2.01 35.00
C ASP A 57 23.71 2.95 35.96
N ARG A 58 24.24 4.15 36.18
CA ARG A 58 23.61 5.16 37.02
C ARG A 58 22.59 5.97 36.23
N LEU A 59 21.47 6.32 36.86
CA LEU A 59 20.45 7.16 36.23
C LEU A 59 21.00 8.52 35.82
N GLU A 60 21.97 9.06 36.54
CA GLU A 60 22.68 10.30 36.22
C GLU A 60 23.45 10.20 34.89
N ASP A 61 24.15 9.09 34.63
CA ASP A 61 24.85 8.79 33.38
C ASP A 61 23.90 8.62 32.20
N MET A 62 22.66 8.18 32.50
CA MET A 62 21.56 8.05 31.57
C MET A 62 20.80 9.37 31.33
N GLY A 63 21.21 10.45 31.98
CA GLY A 63 20.63 11.78 31.82
C GLY A 63 19.32 12.03 32.59
N PHE A 64 18.96 11.14 33.53
CA PHE A 64 17.83 11.36 34.45
C PHE A 64 18.32 12.17 35.64
N ARG A 65 18.42 13.49 35.42
CA ARG A 65 18.91 14.45 36.42
C ARG A 65 18.22 15.82 36.24
N SER A 66 18.05 16.55 37.34
CA SER A 66 17.36 17.84 37.38
C SER A 66 18.29 19.04 37.53
N ASP A 67 19.54 18.82 38.00
CA ASP A 67 20.51 19.89 38.32
C ASP A 67 21.02 20.65 37.06
N ASN A 68 20.83 20.10 35.88
CA ASN A 68 21.25 20.73 34.62
C ASN A 68 20.08 21.19 33.72
N LEU A 69 18.86 21.25 34.26
CA LEU A 69 17.64 21.50 33.49
C LEU A 69 17.70 22.80 32.66
N GLY A 70 18.13 23.91 33.25
CA GLY A 70 18.26 25.20 32.53
C GLY A 70 19.25 25.13 31.38
N ARG A 71 20.40 24.45 31.59
CA ARG A 71 21.41 24.25 30.53
C ARG A 71 20.86 23.32 29.45
N SER A 72 20.11 22.31 29.82
CA SER A 72 19.46 21.36 28.91
C SER A 72 18.44 22.09 28.00
N ILE A 73 17.54 22.86 28.59
CA ILE A 73 16.54 23.63 27.83
C ILE A 73 17.23 24.58 26.84
N ARG A 74 18.27 25.28 27.26
CA ARG A 74 19.02 26.17 26.37
C ARG A 74 19.68 25.39 25.22
N THR A 75 20.37 24.28 25.52
CA THR A 75 21.15 23.51 24.54
C THR A 75 20.27 22.79 23.54
N PHE A 76 19.33 21.97 24.01
CA PHE A 76 18.42 21.21 23.14
C PHE A 76 17.33 22.07 22.55
N GLY A 77 16.85 23.11 23.29
CA GLY A 77 15.85 24.06 22.80
C GLY A 77 16.35 24.88 21.61
N LEU A 78 17.58 25.42 21.68
CA LEU A 78 18.16 26.16 20.55
C LEU A 78 18.32 25.28 19.31
N LEU A 79 18.78 24.03 19.47
CA LEU A 79 18.84 23.05 18.38
C LEU A 79 17.46 22.83 17.77
N THR A 80 16.47 22.55 18.63
CA THR A 80 15.10 22.24 18.20
C THR A 80 14.47 23.43 17.46
N LEU A 81 14.66 24.65 17.96
CA LEU A 81 14.14 25.86 17.31
C LEU A 81 14.81 26.08 15.95
N ALA A 82 16.13 25.99 15.85
CA ALA A 82 16.85 26.23 14.60
C ALA A 82 16.51 25.19 13.53
N VAL A 83 16.56 23.89 13.87
CA VAL A 83 16.27 22.82 12.92
C VAL A 83 14.77 22.74 12.62
N GLY A 84 13.92 22.92 13.62
CA GLY A 84 12.45 22.93 13.45
C GLY A 84 12.01 24.06 12.53
N ALA A 85 12.53 25.29 12.72
CA ALA A 85 12.26 26.41 11.82
C ALA A 85 12.67 26.11 10.37
N LEU A 86 13.84 25.50 10.17
CA LEU A 86 14.30 25.08 8.83
C LEU A 86 13.34 24.06 8.21
N ILE A 87 12.92 23.03 8.97
CA ILE A 87 11.97 21.99 8.51
C ILE A 87 10.64 22.65 8.10
N ILE A 88 10.09 23.53 8.94
CA ILE A 88 8.83 24.22 8.68
C ILE A 88 8.95 25.09 7.42
N LEU A 89 9.99 25.90 7.30
CA LEU A 89 10.22 26.77 6.15
C LEU A 89 10.31 25.97 4.84
N LEU A 90 11.07 24.88 4.85
CA LEU A 90 11.21 24.00 3.69
C LEU A 90 9.88 23.30 3.34
N GLY A 91 9.13 22.84 4.34
CA GLY A 91 7.82 22.20 4.13
C GLY A 91 6.78 23.16 3.57
N VAL A 92 6.72 24.37 4.09
CA VAL A 92 5.83 25.44 3.59
C VAL A 92 6.24 25.84 2.17
N TRP A 93 7.52 26.05 1.92
CA TRP A 93 8.03 26.40 0.59
C TRP A 93 7.68 25.36 -0.47
N LYS A 94 7.70 24.07 -0.11
CA LYS A 94 7.33 22.96 -1.01
C LYS A 94 5.82 22.67 -1.01
N SER A 95 5.00 23.46 -0.34
CA SER A 95 3.54 23.26 -0.21
C SER A 95 3.17 21.85 0.26
N GLN A 96 3.89 21.32 1.25
CA GLN A 96 3.72 19.95 1.76
C GLN A 96 3.11 19.92 3.17
N ALA A 97 2.69 21.06 3.73
CA ALA A 97 2.11 21.11 5.08
C ALA A 97 0.79 20.30 5.16
N ARG A 98 0.70 19.44 6.17
CA ARG A 98 -0.43 18.53 6.44
C ARG A 98 -0.82 18.61 7.91
N LEU A 99 -1.46 19.72 8.28
CA LEU A 99 -1.86 20.01 9.66
C LEU A 99 -3.03 19.13 10.15
N ASP A 100 -3.69 18.41 9.24
CA ASP A 100 -4.73 17.42 9.53
C ASP A 100 -4.21 16.17 10.28
N ARG A 101 -2.89 15.97 10.33
CA ARG A 101 -2.25 14.79 10.94
C ARG A 101 -1.74 14.98 12.37
N TRP A 102 -2.22 15.96 13.08
CA TRP A 102 -1.79 16.22 14.46
C TRP A 102 -2.11 15.04 15.40
N GLU A 103 -3.13 14.24 15.10
CA GLU A 103 -3.53 13.06 15.88
C GLU A 103 -2.45 11.96 15.90
N ASP A 104 -1.59 11.90 14.88
CA ASP A 104 -0.51 10.92 14.83
C ASP A 104 0.66 11.27 15.77
N LEU A 105 0.75 12.52 16.24
CA LEU A 105 1.92 13.02 16.99
C LEU A 105 2.16 12.30 18.31
N TYR A 106 1.11 11.86 19.01
CA TYR A 106 1.25 11.20 20.31
C TYR A 106 2.05 9.88 20.21
N LEU A 107 1.91 9.15 19.09
CA LEU A 107 2.68 7.92 18.84
C LEU A 107 4.18 8.21 18.70
N TYR A 108 4.51 9.32 18.03
CA TYR A 108 5.90 9.71 17.82
C TYR A 108 6.59 10.21 19.09
N VAL A 109 5.83 10.74 20.07
CA VAL A 109 6.39 11.14 21.36
C VAL A 109 6.93 9.93 22.12
N GLY A 110 6.14 8.86 22.24
CA GLY A 110 6.58 7.61 22.88
C GLY A 110 7.71 6.92 22.11
N TRP A 111 7.61 6.90 20.78
CA TRP A 111 8.64 6.31 19.92
C TRP A 111 9.97 7.04 20.01
N ALA A 112 9.97 8.37 20.06
CA ALA A 112 11.17 9.18 20.25
C ALA A 112 11.84 8.90 21.60
N ALA A 113 11.07 8.65 22.68
CA ALA A 113 11.61 8.26 23.96
C ALA A 113 12.37 6.94 23.87
N LEU A 114 11.78 5.93 23.23
CA LEU A 114 12.41 4.63 23.02
C LEU A 114 13.70 4.77 22.19
N GLN A 115 13.64 5.51 21.08
CA GLN A 115 14.81 5.73 20.21
C GLN A 115 15.94 6.47 20.94
N GLN A 116 15.63 7.52 21.70
CA GLN A 116 16.65 8.23 22.48
C GLN A 116 17.21 7.37 23.62
N HIS A 117 16.38 6.51 24.24
CA HIS A 117 16.88 5.57 25.23
C HIS A 117 17.90 4.60 24.62
N VAL A 118 17.59 4.02 23.46
CA VAL A 118 18.53 3.15 22.74
C VAL A 118 19.79 3.93 22.33
N LEU A 119 19.64 5.10 21.74
CA LEU A 119 20.78 5.88 21.23
C LEU A 119 21.71 6.36 22.36
N GLN A 120 21.15 7.04 23.39
CA GLN A 120 21.96 7.67 24.44
C GLN A 120 22.35 6.70 25.56
N ASN A 121 21.37 5.88 25.99
CA ASN A 121 21.54 5.10 27.20
C ASN A 121 22.08 3.69 26.93
N PHE A 122 21.99 3.22 25.69
CA PHE A 122 22.57 1.95 25.32
C PHE A 122 23.73 2.12 24.33
N LEU A 123 23.51 2.57 23.10
CA LEU A 123 24.56 2.61 22.07
C LEU A 123 25.73 3.51 22.47
N ARG A 124 25.47 4.73 22.90
CA ARG A 124 26.52 5.67 23.34
C ARG A 124 27.24 5.15 24.59
N LEU A 125 26.51 4.75 25.64
CA LEU A 125 27.15 4.26 26.89
C LEU A 125 28.04 3.04 26.63
N ARG A 126 27.56 2.06 25.83
CA ARG A 126 28.39 0.87 25.51
C ARG A 126 29.60 1.26 24.65
N SER A 127 29.45 2.22 23.75
CA SER A 127 30.57 2.75 22.95
C SER A 127 31.60 3.46 23.85
N GLU A 128 31.17 4.22 24.86
CA GLU A 128 32.07 4.82 25.85
C GLU A 128 32.74 3.78 26.74
N ASP A 129 32.09 2.68 27.06
CA ASP A 129 32.68 1.58 27.79
C ASP A 129 33.85 0.93 27.01
N ILE A 130 33.78 0.93 25.68
CA ILE A 130 34.82 0.38 24.81
C ILE A 130 35.95 1.38 24.57
N LEU A 131 35.61 2.62 24.18
CA LEU A 131 36.55 3.63 23.73
C LEU A 131 37.08 4.53 24.85
N GLY A 132 36.37 4.58 25.98
CA GLY A 132 36.65 5.47 27.11
C GLY A 132 35.56 6.53 27.30
N ARG A 133 35.29 6.90 28.57
CA ARG A 133 34.31 7.91 28.91
C ARG A 133 34.63 9.26 28.27
N GLY A 134 33.63 9.88 27.65
CA GLY A 134 33.76 11.17 26.97
C GLY A 134 34.54 11.11 25.63
N HIS A 135 34.92 9.95 25.14
CA HIS A 135 35.63 9.83 23.87
C HIS A 135 34.71 10.18 22.69
N PRO A 136 35.03 11.15 21.83
CA PRO A 136 34.15 11.61 20.77
C PRO A 136 33.78 10.53 19.75
N GLY A 137 34.63 9.52 19.56
CA GLY A 137 34.34 8.34 18.75
C GLY A 137 33.12 7.55 19.23
N ALA A 138 32.73 7.64 20.51
CA ALA A 138 31.56 6.97 21.02
C ALA A 138 30.25 7.55 20.40
N ALA A 139 30.23 8.88 20.19
CA ALA A 139 29.10 9.51 19.49
C ALA A 139 29.00 9.06 18.02
N VAL A 140 30.15 8.91 17.35
CA VAL A 140 30.21 8.44 15.96
C VAL A 140 29.72 6.99 15.84
N VAL A 141 30.24 6.09 16.69
CA VAL A 141 29.83 4.67 16.69
C VAL A 141 28.33 4.55 16.97
N ALA A 142 27.83 5.25 17.99
CA ALA A 142 26.41 5.22 18.32
C ALA A 142 25.54 5.75 17.16
N ALA A 143 25.94 6.85 16.53
CA ALA A 143 25.23 7.43 15.40
C ALA A 143 25.23 6.52 14.16
N VAL A 144 26.34 5.84 13.87
CA VAL A 144 26.43 4.86 12.78
C VAL A 144 25.49 3.69 13.04
N LEU A 145 25.56 3.08 14.21
CA LEU A 145 24.68 1.95 14.56
C LEU A 145 23.21 2.35 14.52
N PHE A 146 22.88 3.51 15.08
CA PHE A 146 21.52 4.04 15.05
C PHE A 146 21.01 4.29 13.63
N ALA A 147 21.87 4.82 12.75
CA ALA A 147 21.55 5.03 11.35
C ALA A 147 21.29 3.72 10.60
N LEU A 148 22.10 2.68 10.85
CA LEU A 148 21.92 1.35 10.24
C LEU A 148 20.54 0.74 10.55
N TYR A 149 19.95 1.06 11.70
CA TYR A 149 18.62 0.58 12.08
C TYR A 149 17.49 1.24 11.25
N HIS A 150 17.82 2.23 10.41
CA HIS A 150 16.89 2.90 9.51
C HIS A 150 17.01 2.42 8.05
N LEU A 151 17.83 1.38 7.80
CA LEU A 151 17.86 0.72 6.50
C LEU A 151 16.48 0.08 6.22
N PRO A 152 16.05 0.05 4.94
CA PRO A 152 16.76 0.47 3.71
C PRO A 152 16.46 1.92 3.28
N ASN A 153 15.79 2.76 4.10
CA ASN A 153 15.48 4.15 3.76
C ASN A 153 16.74 5.01 3.83
N LEU A 154 17.50 5.15 2.74
CA LEU A 154 18.75 5.90 2.71
C LEU A 154 18.63 7.38 3.13
N PRO A 155 17.61 8.15 2.74
CA PRO A 155 17.39 9.48 3.28
C PRO A 155 17.24 9.51 4.81
N LEU A 156 16.49 8.54 5.36
CA LEU A 156 16.30 8.42 6.80
C LEU A 156 17.58 7.94 7.49
N VAL A 157 18.38 7.07 6.87
CA VAL A 157 19.72 6.67 7.35
C VAL A 157 20.61 7.90 7.49
N ALA A 158 20.68 8.76 6.46
CA ALA A 158 21.49 9.98 6.50
C ALA A 158 21.00 10.96 7.58
N ALA A 159 19.69 11.20 7.67
CA ALA A 159 19.09 12.06 8.68
C ALA A 159 19.33 11.53 10.10
N SER A 160 19.18 10.21 10.30
CA SER A 160 19.41 9.54 11.60
C SER A 160 20.88 9.54 12.00
N PHE A 161 21.81 9.42 11.05
CA PHE A 161 23.23 9.56 11.31
C PHE A 161 23.57 10.97 11.79
N LEU A 162 23.18 12.01 11.03
CA LEU A 162 23.45 13.40 11.38
C LEU A 162 22.77 13.80 12.70
N GLY A 163 21.50 13.46 12.86
CA GLY A 163 20.76 13.69 14.10
C GLY A 163 21.37 12.94 15.29
N GLY A 164 21.69 11.66 15.11
CA GLY A 164 22.32 10.82 16.14
C GLY A 164 23.67 11.39 16.58
N LEU A 165 24.50 11.84 15.65
CA LEU A 165 25.78 12.45 15.93
C LEU A 165 25.63 13.75 16.73
N VAL A 166 24.70 14.62 16.33
CA VAL A 166 24.43 15.89 17.03
C VAL A 166 23.90 15.62 18.42
N TRP A 167 22.84 14.79 18.57
CA TRP A 167 22.26 14.49 19.88
C TRP A 167 23.26 13.80 20.82
N CYS A 168 24.05 12.84 20.35
CA CYS A 168 25.10 12.21 21.17
C CYS A 168 26.16 13.22 21.61
N SER A 169 26.62 14.08 20.71
CA SER A 169 27.63 15.10 21.01
C SER A 169 27.13 16.13 22.05
N LEU A 170 25.87 16.55 21.94
CA LEU A 170 25.24 17.45 22.91
C LEU A 170 25.00 16.74 24.25
N PHE A 171 24.53 15.50 24.22
CA PHE A 171 24.25 14.73 25.42
C PHE A 171 25.54 14.45 26.23
N MET A 172 26.66 14.20 25.58
CA MET A 172 27.95 14.03 26.24
C MET A 172 28.40 15.30 26.98
N ARG A 173 27.98 16.49 26.52
CA ARG A 173 28.28 17.78 27.18
C ARG A 173 27.26 18.16 28.25
N VAL A 174 25.98 17.85 27.97
CA VAL A 174 24.84 18.18 28.85
C VAL A 174 23.93 16.93 28.92
N PRO A 175 24.27 15.98 29.81
CA PRO A 175 23.49 14.74 29.93
C PRO A 175 22.06 15.06 30.41
N SER A 176 21.11 14.99 29.48
CA SER A 176 19.69 15.21 29.78
C SER A 176 18.83 14.37 28.85
N PHE A 177 18.26 13.29 29.39
CA PHE A 177 17.36 12.43 28.63
C PHE A 177 16.07 13.18 28.22
N PRO A 178 15.38 13.94 29.12
CA PRO A 178 14.21 14.72 28.73
C PRO A 178 14.51 15.73 27.62
N GLY A 179 15.67 16.39 27.66
CA GLY A 179 16.08 17.36 26.64
C GLY A 179 16.27 16.72 25.27
N ALA A 180 16.99 15.63 25.19
CA ALA A 180 17.22 14.90 23.93
C ALA A 180 15.91 14.30 23.39
N TRP A 181 15.11 13.68 24.24
CA TRP A 181 13.81 13.10 23.91
C TRP A 181 12.84 14.13 23.34
N LEU A 182 12.58 15.23 24.07
CA LEU A 182 11.65 16.27 23.62
C LEU A 182 12.13 16.96 22.34
N SER A 183 13.45 17.18 22.22
CA SER A 183 14.05 17.69 20.98
C SER A 183 13.75 16.79 19.79
N GLN A 184 13.96 15.47 19.91
CA GLN A 184 13.65 14.53 18.84
C GLN A 184 12.14 14.47 18.57
N ALA A 185 11.31 14.38 19.59
CA ALA A 185 9.85 14.31 19.44
C ALA A 185 9.30 15.52 18.67
N LEU A 186 9.75 16.73 19.01
CA LEU A 186 9.34 17.95 18.32
C LEU A 186 9.84 18.01 16.87
N LEU A 187 11.11 17.66 16.63
CA LEU A 187 11.66 17.65 15.26
C LEU A 187 10.99 16.58 14.39
N THR A 188 10.70 15.40 14.94
CA THR A 188 9.93 14.36 14.25
C THR A 188 8.52 14.84 13.96
N GLY A 189 7.87 15.50 14.92
CA GLY A 189 6.56 16.11 14.72
C GLY A 189 6.55 17.14 13.58
N CYS A 190 7.56 18.02 13.51
CA CYS A 190 7.71 18.95 12.40
C CYS A 190 7.88 18.21 11.06
N LEU A 191 8.67 17.14 11.01
CA LEU A 191 8.83 16.33 9.80
C LEU A 191 7.51 15.66 9.37
N VAL A 192 6.73 15.13 10.30
CA VAL A 192 5.41 14.51 10.03
C VAL A 192 4.41 15.52 9.47
N LEU A 193 4.38 16.72 10.02
CA LEU A 193 3.42 17.76 9.63
C LEU A 193 3.81 18.50 8.34
N PHE A 194 5.11 18.60 8.04
CA PHE A 194 5.60 19.47 6.96
C PHE A 194 6.29 18.70 5.82
N PHE A 195 6.39 17.36 5.89
CA PHE A 195 6.92 16.55 4.81
C PHE A 195 6.00 15.36 4.50
N LYS A 196 6.07 14.85 3.26
CA LYS A 196 5.29 13.67 2.84
C LYS A 196 5.66 12.43 3.66
N HIS A 197 4.67 11.59 3.89
CA HIS A 197 4.73 10.40 4.76
C HIS A 197 5.94 9.48 4.52
N GLY A 198 6.38 9.33 3.27
CA GLY A 198 7.47 8.42 2.90
C GLY A 198 8.84 8.78 3.45
N PHE A 199 9.07 10.02 3.92
CA PHE A 199 10.40 10.39 4.42
C PHE A 199 10.76 9.72 5.76
N LEU A 200 9.78 9.57 6.66
CA LEU A 200 9.99 8.97 7.99
C LEU A 200 9.65 7.49 8.05
N ASN A 201 8.99 6.95 7.03
CA ASN A 201 8.62 5.56 7.03
C ASN A 201 9.78 4.70 6.55
N GLN A 202 10.47 4.08 7.51
CA GLN A 202 11.58 3.18 7.27
C GLN A 202 11.24 2.07 6.26
N PHE A 203 10.00 1.63 6.23
CA PHE A 203 9.53 0.52 5.43
C PHE A 203 8.88 0.92 4.11
N GLU A 204 8.56 2.19 3.86
CA GLU A 204 8.03 2.62 2.57
C GLU A 204 9.07 2.61 1.44
N VAL A 205 10.35 2.78 1.77
CA VAL A 205 11.46 2.73 0.80
C VAL A 205 12.02 1.32 0.62
N GLY A 206 11.52 0.34 1.34
CA GLY A 206 12.05 -1.00 1.31
C GLY A 206 11.30 -2.04 2.12
N LYS A 207 10.01 -1.84 2.34
CA LYS A 207 9.20 -2.99 2.80
C LYS A 207 9.38 -4.10 1.78
N PRO A 208 9.97 -5.25 2.13
CA PRO A 208 9.97 -6.40 1.24
C PRO A 208 8.55 -6.89 0.89
N GLY A 209 7.50 -6.31 1.53
CA GLY A 209 6.10 -6.55 1.24
C GLY A 209 5.35 -5.34 0.68
N HIS A 210 5.99 -4.15 0.56
CA HIS A 210 5.45 -2.96 -0.09
C HIS A 210 6.38 -2.38 -1.16
N ARG A 211 7.38 -3.12 -1.60
CA ARG A 211 7.72 -3.00 -2.99
C ARG A 211 6.47 -3.45 -3.72
N TYR A 212 5.94 -2.54 -4.55
CA TYR A 212 5.21 -2.93 -5.74
C TYR A 212 6.21 -3.69 -6.63
N GLU A 213 6.81 -4.76 -6.10
CA GLU A 213 7.42 -5.80 -6.87
C GLU A 213 6.22 -6.58 -7.39
N TYR A 214 5.68 -6.10 -8.51
CA TYR A 214 4.84 -6.89 -9.35
C TYR A 214 5.70 -8.06 -9.83
N TYR A 215 5.64 -9.15 -9.07
CA TYR A 215 6.32 -10.39 -9.41
C TYR A 215 5.55 -11.08 -10.53
N GLY A 216 5.98 -10.82 -11.77
CA GLY A 216 5.39 -11.48 -12.91
C GLY A 216 3.92 -11.11 -13.17
N ALA A 217 3.57 -10.96 -14.40
CA ALA A 217 2.46 -10.14 -14.80
C ALA A 217 1.04 -10.65 -14.53
N GLY A 218 0.71 -11.86 -14.22
CA GLY A 218 -0.69 -12.30 -14.11
C GLY A 218 -1.58 -11.81 -15.27
N VAL A 219 -2.90 -11.90 -15.13
CA VAL A 219 -3.86 -11.46 -16.17
C VAL A 219 -4.95 -10.59 -15.56
N ASN A 220 -5.07 -9.34 -16.01
CA ASN A 220 -6.24 -8.50 -15.78
C ASN A 220 -7.33 -8.87 -16.78
N VAL A 221 -8.57 -8.99 -16.32
CA VAL A 221 -9.72 -9.42 -17.12
C VAL A 221 -10.91 -8.47 -16.96
N ALA A 222 -11.70 -8.37 -18.03
CA ALA A 222 -13.00 -7.73 -18.04
C ALA A 222 -13.94 -8.47 -19.02
N GLY A 223 -15.25 -8.31 -18.87
CA GLY A 223 -16.23 -8.92 -19.75
C GLY A 223 -17.31 -7.93 -20.19
N GLY A 224 -17.85 -8.11 -21.38
CA GLY A 224 -18.90 -7.26 -21.94
C GLY A 224 -19.58 -7.87 -23.16
N TYR A 225 -20.36 -7.07 -23.86
CA TYR A 225 -21.13 -7.48 -25.04
C TYR A 225 -20.78 -6.61 -26.24
N ASP A 226 -20.59 -7.24 -27.39
CA ASP A 226 -20.36 -6.54 -28.65
C ASP A 226 -21.65 -5.95 -29.24
N SER A 227 -21.55 -5.30 -30.38
CA SER A 227 -22.68 -4.66 -31.09
C SER A 227 -23.79 -5.62 -31.52
N ALA A 228 -23.53 -6.92 -31.52
CA ALA A 228 -24.50 -7.97 -31.78
C ALA A 228 -25.06 -8.60 -30.51
N GLY A 229 -24.70 -8.06 -29.33
CA GLY A 229 -25.07 -8.60 -28.01
C GLY A 229 -24.32 -9.89 -27.67
N GLN A 230 -23.25 -10.25 -28.41
CA GLN A 230 -22.47 -11.44 -28.11
C GLN A 230 -21.44 -11.14 -27.01
N PRO A 231 -21.34 -12.00 -26.00
CA PRO A 231 -20.37 -11.79 -24.93
C PRO A 231 -18.93 -11.95 -25.43
N PHE A 232 -18.04 -11.11 -24.87
CA PHE A 232 -16.63 -11.18 -25.10
C PHE A 232 -15.83 -10.97 -23.81
N ILE A 233 -14.59 -11.40 -23.81
CA ILE A 233 -13.66 -11.29 -22.69
C ILE A 233 -12.44 -10.52 -23.13
N VAL A 234 -12.04 -9.54 -22.35
CA VAL A 234 -10.81 -8.76 -22.54
C VAL A 234 -9.77 -9.19 -21.54
N ALA A 235 -8.54 -9.34 -22.02
CA ALA A 235 -7.38 -9.62 -21.19
C ALA A 235 -6.27 -8.60 -21.42
N LEU A 236 -5.60 -8.23 -20.33
CA LEU A 236 -4.33 -7.50 -20.34
C LEU A 236 -3.32 -8.27 -19.48
N PRO A 237 -2.01 -8.26 -19.83
CA PRO A 237 -1.00 -8.69 -18.88
C PRO A 237 -1.12 -7.85 -17.60
N GLY A 238 -0.91 -8.46 -16.46
CA GLY A 238 -0.87 -7.73 -15.20
C GLY A 238 0.33 -6.77 -15.17
N PRO A 239 0.36 -5.87 -14.21
CA PRO A 239 1.37 -4.83 -14.15
C PRO A 239 2.74 -5.38 -13.75
N ASP A 240 3.75 -5.16 -14.61
CA ASP A 240 5.16 -5.43 -14.31
C ASP A 240 6.05 -4.47 -15.12
N LYS A 241 7.28 -4.25 -14.65
CA LYS A 241 8.25 -3.38 -15.32
C LYS A 241 8.62 -3.96 -16.70
N GLY A 242 8.54 -3.13 -17.73
CA GLY A 242 8.79 -3.54 -19.11
C GLY A 242 7.59 -4.15 -19.84
N VAL A 243 6.50 -4.43 -19.11
CA VAL A 243 5.29 -5.01 -19.71
C VAL A 243 4.40 -3.90 -20.28
N ARG A 244 4.02 -4.06 -21.56
CA ARG A 244 3.13 -3.14 -22.26
C ARG A 244 1.67 -3.53 -22.07
N ALA A 245 0.76 -2.57 -22.18
CA ALA A 245 -0.68 -2.79 -22.14
C ALA A 245 -1.18 -3.45 -23.45
N GLN A 246 -0.81 -4.71 -23.69
CA GLN A 246 -1.31 -5.50 -24.82
C GLN A 246 -2.72 -5.99 -24.52
N VAL A 247 -3.69 -5.42 -25.19
CA VAL A 247 -5.11 -5.80 -25.08
C VAL A 247 -5.38 -6.97 -26.00
N ARG A 248 -6.01 -8.02 -25.49
CA ARG A 248 -6.53 -9.15 -26.26
C ARG A 248 -8.00 -9.33 -26.00
N VAL A 249 -8.80 -9.46 -27.05
CA VAL A 249 -10.24 -9.72 -26.98
C VAL A 249 -10.52 -11.13 -27.46
N PHE A 250 -11.19 -11.91 -26.64
CA PHE A 250 -11.57 -13.30 -26.90
C PHE A 250 -13.08 -13.44 -26.97
N ASP A 251 -13.55 -14.43 -27.72
CA ASP A 251 -14.90 -14.95 -27.53
C ASP A 251 -14.96 -15.83 -26.24
N VAL A 252 -16.15 -16.25 -25.87
CA VAL A 252 -16.36 -17.08 -24.68
C VAL A 252 -15.84 -18.51 -24.83
N GLN A 253 -15.40 -18.90 -26.02
CA GLN A 253 -14.73 -20.16 -26.30
C GLN A 253 -13.21 -20.07 -26.14
N GLY A 254 -12.68 -18.84 -25.89
CA GLY A 254 -11.24 -18.56 -25.75
C GLY A 254 -10.52 -18.33 -27.07
N LYS A 255 -11.25 -18.16 -28.19
CA LYS A 255 -10.67 -17.82 -29.49
C LYS A 255 -10.39 -16.31 -29.56
N LEU A 256 -9.15 -15.95 -29.90
CA LEU A 256 -8.74 -14.57 -30.09
C LEU A 256 -9.53 -13.93 -31.24
N ARG A 257 -10.20 -12.80 -30.98
CA ARG A 257 -10.91 -11.98 -31.97
C ARG A 257 -10.05 -10.86 -32.52
N THR A 258 -9.37 -10.13 -31.63
CA THR A 258 -8.50 -8.99 -32.00
C THR A 258 -7.49 -8.68 -30.90
N GLU A 259 -6.39 -8.00 -31.24
CA GLU A 259 -5.39 -7.52 -30.30
C GLU A 259 -4.78 -6.20 -30.73
N TRP A 260 -4.36 -5.40 -29.76
CA TRP A 260 -3.62 -4.14 -29.97
C TRP A 260 -2.84 -3.74 -28.72
N THR A 261 -1.95 -2.75 -28.85
CA THR A 261 -1.27 -2.14 -27.69
C THR A 261 -1.95 -0.83 -27.33
N ALA A 262 -2.47 -0.72 -26.11
CA ALA A 262 -2.99 0.51 -25.56
C ALA A 262 -1.86 1.32 -24.88
N LEU A 263 -2.08 2.63 -24.68
CA LEU A 263 -1.19 3.54 -23.95
C LEU A 263 0.28 3.43 -24.38
N PRO A 264 0.58 3.64 -25.67
CA PRO A 264 1.91 3.47 -26.22
C PRO A 264 2.93 4.36 -25.49
N GLY A 265 4.10 3.79 -25.17
CA GLY A 265 5.16 4.49 -24.44
C GLY A 265 5.06 4.42 -22.93
N LEU A 266 3.98 3.87 -22.37
CA LEU A 266 3.87 3.60 -20.94
C LEU A 266 4.30 2.18 -20.60
N ASP A 267 4.83 2.05 -19.39
CA ASP A 267 5.32 0.84 -18.77
C ASP A 267 4.32 0.31 -17.72
N PHE A 268 4.51 -0.87 -17.19
CA PHE A 268 3.64 -1.48 -16.17
C PHE A 268 2.23 -1.83 -16.65
N SER A 269 2.05 -2.13 -17.94
CA SER A 269 0.74 -2.54 -18.50
C SER A 269 -0.41 -1.60 -18.10
N GLY A 270 -1.58 -2.14 -17.75
CA GLY A 270 -2.76 -1.35 -17.41
C GLY A 270 -3.81 -2.13 -16.62
N GLN A 271 -4.89 -1.43 -16.31
CA GLN A 271 -6.13 -2.02 -15.82
C GLN A 271 -7.19 -1.92 -16.93
N VAL A 272 -8.18 -2.82 -16.90
CA VAL A 272 -9.24 -2.84 -17.91
C VAL A 272 -10.61 -2.92 -17.25
N ALA A 273 -11.56 -2.18 -17.80
CA ALA A 273 -12.98 -2.29 -17.51
C ALA A 273 -13.77 -2.28 -18.83
N VAL A 274 -14.95 -2.85 -18.82
CA VAL A 274 -15.85 -2.90 -19.99
C VAL A 274 -17.26 -2.51 -19.55
N GLY A 275 -17.92 -1.69 -20.33
CA GLY A 275 -19.30 -1.29 -20.09
C GLY A 275 -19.85 -0.35 -21.15
N GLU A 276 -21.16 -0.21 -21.17
CA GLU A 276 -21.90 0.67 -22.08
C GLU A 276 -21.64 2.14 -21.70
N LEU A 277 -20.98 2.88 -22.60
CA LEU A 277 -20.67 4.30 -22.45
C LEU A 277 -21.38 5.19 -23.49
N GLY A 278 -22.11 4.60 -24.43
CA GLY A 278 -22.91 5.31 -25.42
C GLY A 278 -22.16 5.80 -26.66
N TRP A 279 -20.97 5.27 -26.97
CA TRP A 279 -20.20 5.62 -28.18
C TRP A 279 -20.60 4.81 -29.40
N GLY A 280 -21.45 3.82 -29.23
CA GLY A 280 -21.93 2.97 -30.30
C GLY A 280 -22.78 1.82 -29.78
N PRO A 281 -23.18 0.88 -30.65
CA PRO A 281 -23.84 -0.33 -30.18
C PRO A 281 -22.84 -1.26 -29.51
N GLY A 282 -23.16 -1.73 -28.31
CA GLY A 282 -22.31 -2.61 -27.47
C GLY A 282 -21.39 -1.87 -26.52
N ASP A 283 -20.74 -2.66 -25.66
CA ASP A 283 -19.91 -2.15 -24.59
C ASP A 283 -18.54 -1.62 -25.11
N GLU A 284 -18.03 -0.55 -24.52
CA GLU A 284 -16.69 -0.02 -24.74
C GLU A 284 -15.68 -0.64 -23.78
N ILE A 285 -14.43 -0.71 -24.25
CA ILE A 285 -13.27 -1.19 -23.51
C ILE A 285 -12.48 0.01 -22.99
N VAL A 286 -12.36 0.15 -21.69
CA VAL A 286 -11.62 1.23 -21.03
C VAL A 286 -10.32 0.67 -20.46
N VAL A 287 -9.19 1.20 -20.92
CA VAL A 287 -7.85 0.81 -20.46
C VAL A 287 -7.21 2.00 -19.76
N SER A 288 -6.80 1.81 -18.51
CA SER A 288 -6.03 2.81 -17.76
C SER A 288 -4.56 2.42 -17.64
N ALA A 289 -3.71 3.43 -17.46
CA ALA A 289 -2.28 3.22 -17.23
C ALA A 289 -2.02 2.44 -15.95
N GLY A 290 -1.12 1.48 -16.02
CA GLY A 290 -0.69 0.67 -14.89
C GLY A 290 0.13 1.47 -13.86
N PRO A 291 0.41 0.86 -12.68
CA PRO A 291 0.92 1.56 -11.51
C PRO A 291 2.42 1.87 -11.54
N GLY A 292 2.96 2.14 -12.71
CA GLY A 292 4.34 2.62 -12.85
C GLY A 292 4.53 3.96 -12.11
N PRO A 293 5.66 4.15 -11.39
CA PRO A 293 5.87 5.36 -10.59
C PRO A 293 5.79 6.68 -11.37
N ARG A 294 6.02 6.63 -12.68
CA ARG A 294 5.97 7.81 -13.59
C ARG A 294 4.74 7.81 -14.50
N ASN A 295 3.93 6.75 -14.48
CA ASN A 295 2.77 6.68 -15.34
C ASN A 295 1.71 7.70 -14.91
N PRO A 296 1.25 8.59 -15.81
CA PRO A 296 0.14 9.47 -15.55
C PRO A 296 -1.14 8.65 -15.37
N PRO A 297 -2.18 9.18 -14.72
CA PRO A 297 -3.50 8.54 -14.67
C PRO A 297 -4.23 8.69 -16.02
N ALA A 298 -3.64 8.14 -17.07
CA ALA A 298 -4.15 8.18 -18.43
C ALA A 298 -5.13 7.04 -18.69
N ILE A 299 -6.12 7.31 -19.53
CA ILE A 299 -7.17 6.37 -19.93
C ILE A 299 -7.36 6.43 -21.43
N GLN A 300 -7.53 5.28 -22.07
CA GLN A 300 -7.97 5.15 -23.45
C GLN A 300 -9.25 4.33 -23.52
N ILE A 301 -10.20 4.77 -24.35
CA ILE A 301 -11.50 4.13 -24.58
C ILE A 301 -11.51 3.58 -25.99
N PHE A 302 -11.86 2.31 -26.15
CA PHE A 302 -11.91 1.60 -27.43
C PHE A 302 -13.28 0.97 -27.65
N SER A 303 -13.65 0.80 -28.90
CA SER A 303 -14.76 -0.10 -29.25
C SER A 303 -14.38 -1.56 -28.98
N SER A 304 -15.34 -2.46 -28.96
CA SER A 304 -15.11 -3.91 -28.85
C SER A 304 -14.22 -4.49 -29.98
N SER A 305 -14.11 -3.79 -31.12
CA SER A 305 -13.21 -4.13 -32.24
C SER A 305 -11.79 -3.56 -32.13
N GLY A 306 -11.47 -2.79 -31.07
CA GLY A 306 -10.14 -2.22 -30.85
C GLY A 306 -9.91 -0.85 -31.48
N ARG A 307 -10.94 -0.20 -32.06
CA ARG A 307 -10.81 1.17 -32.58
C ARG A 307 -10.76 2.15 -31.40
N LEU A 308 -9.72 2.98 -31.33
CA LEU A 308 -9.60 4.05 -30.33
C LEU A 308 -10.73 5.08 -30.55
N LEU A 309 -11.51 5.33 -29.51
CA LEU A 309 -12.61 6.29 -29.50
C LEU A 309 -12.21 7.59 -28.80
N LYS A 310 -11.51 7.47 -27.66
CA LYS A 310 -11.12 8.61 -26.84
C LYS A 310 -9.83 8.35 -26.07
N GLU A 311 -9.04 9.40 -25.89
CA GLU A 311 -7.89 9.43 -24.98
C GLU A 311 -8.08 10.53 -23.93
N ILE A 312 -7.87 10.19 -22.66
CA ILE A 312 -7.88 11.11 -21.52
C ILE A 312 -6.49 10.99 -20.88
N ARG A 313 -5.63 11.97 -21.11
CA ARG A 313 -4.22 11.91 -20.67
C ARG A 313 -4.03 12.09 -19.17
N GLN A 314 -4.95 12.80 -18.53
CA GLN A 314 -4.89 13.15 -17.12
C GLN A 314 -6.30 13.08 -16.52
N ALA A 315 -6.70 11.89 -16.07
CA ALA A 315 -8.03 11.66 -15.49
C ALA A 315 -8.12 12.13 -14.01
N LEU A 316 -6.98 12.26 -13.34
CA LEU A 316 -6.86 12.67 -11.94
C LEU A 316 -5.79 13.77 -11.83
N PRO A 317 -5.87 14.68 -10.83
CA PRO A 317 -4.87 15.74 -10.63
C PRO A 317 -3.50 15.20 -10.17
N GLU A 318 -3.46 14.01 -9.62
CA GLU A 318 -2.24 13.39 -9.10
C GLU A 318 -1.37 12.85 -10.23
N VAL A 319 -0.05 12.88 -10.02
CA VAL A 319 0.94 12.38 -10.98
C VAL A 319 1.56 11.07 -10.49
N GLY A 320 1.75 10.14 -11.41
CA GLY A 320 2.40 8.85 -11.15
C GLY A 320 1.46 7.75 -10.63
N TYR A 321 1.91 6.52 -10.74
CA TYR A 321 1.24 5.27 -10.37
C TYR A 321 -0.05 4.95 -11.14
N GLY A 322 -0.27 5.59 -12.29
CA GLY A 322 -1.38 5.30 -13.18
C GLY A 322 -2.75 5.51 -12.55
N ALA A 323 -3.74 4.73 -13.00
CA ALA A 323 -5.10 4.76 -12.49
C ALA A 323 -5.72 3.36 -12.45
N TRP A 324 -6.72 3.19 -11.60
CA TRP A 324 -7.64 2.08 -11.63
C TRP A 324 -8.99 2.56 -12.19
N VAL A 325 -9.67 1.71 -12.95
CA VAL A 325 -10.94 2.05 -13.60
C VAL A 325 -12.02 1.00 -13.36
N ALA A 326 -13.26 1.48 -13.27
CA ALA A 326 -14.46 0.70 -13.40
C ALA A 326 -15.46 1.46 -14.30
N THR A 327 -16.40 0.74 -14.90
CA THR A 327 -17.46 1.29 -15.74
C THR A 327 -18.83 0.87 -15.21
N GLY A 328 -19.83 1.65 -15.52
CA GLY A 328 -21.23 1.33 -15.28
C GLY A 328 -22.10 2.56 -15.22
N CYS A 329 -23.40 2.38 -15.44
CA CYS A 329 -24.36 3.47 -15.49
C CYS A 329 -24.03 4.57 -16.52
N GLY A 330 -23.38 4.22 -17.63
CA GLY A 330 -22.92 5.17 -18.65
C GLY A 330 -21.76 6.08 -18.20
N ARG A 331 -20.97 5.66 -17.20
CA ARG A 331 -19.91 6.45 -16.59
C ARG A 331 -18.62 5.65 -16.37
N ILE A 332 -17.53 6.39 -16.16
CA ILE A 332 -16.22 5.84 -15.84
C ILE A 332 -15.85 6.28 -14.42
N TYR A 333 -15.58 5.33 -13.55
CA TYR A 333 -15.07 5.55 -12.20
C TYR A 333 -13.56 5.39 -12.21
N VAL A 334 -12.85 6.41 -11.76
CA VAL A 334 -11.38 6.43 -11.79
C VAL A 334 -10.87 6.67 -10.38
N ALA A 335 -10.07 5.74 -9.90
CA ALA A 335 -9.31 5.89 -8.66
C ALA A 335 -7.82 6.00 -8.95
N GLN A 336 -7.06 6.58 -8.04
CA GLN A 336 -5.62 6.58 -8.12
C GLN A 336 -5.07 5.16 -8.18
N GLY A 337 -4.05 4.94 -9.00
CA GLY A 337 -3.30 3.71 -8.97
C GLY A 337 -2.63 3.52 -7.59
N PRO A 338 -2.36 2.26 -7.20
CA PRO A 338 -1.78 1.97 -5.91
C PRO A 338 -0.38 2.56 -5.79
N GLY A 339 -0.14 3.35 -4.76
CA GLY A 339 1.14 4.03 -4.53
C GLY A 339 1.22 4.64 -3.13
N PRO A 340 2.43 4.98 -2.66
CA PRO A 340 2.62 5.52 -1.32
C PRO A 340 1.89 6.86 -1.13
N GLY A 341 1.24 7.03 0.03
CA GLY A 341 0.56 8.26 0.43
C GLY A 341 -0.69 8.58 -0.41
N ARG A 342 -1.33 7.58 -1.01
CA ARG A 342 -2.57 7.76 -1.76
C ARG A 342 -3.76 7.94 -0.84
N THR A 343 -4.65 8.84 -1.22
CA THR A 343 -5.91 9.13 -0.52
C THR A 343 -7.04 8.27 -1.10
N GLY A 344 -8.17 8.22 -0.40
CA GLY A 344 -9.38 7.55 -0.87
C GLY A 344 -10.14 8.31 -1.96
N HIS A 345 -9.44 8.94 -2.92
CA HIS A 345 -10.04 9.79 -3.94
C HIS A 345 -10.50 8.98 -5.15
N VAL A 346 -11.77 9.09 -5.51
CA VAL A 346 -12.40 8.51 -6.70
C VAL A 346 -13.09 9.63 -7.49
N VAL A 347 -12.87 9.66 -8.78
CA VAL A 347 -13.51 10.61 -9.70
C VAL A 347 -14.47 9.85 -10.61
N GLU A 348 -15.62 10.43 -10.82
CA GLU A 348 -16.65 9.98 -11.75
C GLU A 348 -16.57 10.84 -13.00
N LEU A 349 -16.31 10.21 -14.15
CA LEU A 349 -16.18 10.88 -15.44
C LEU A 349 -17.34 10.54 -16.36
N SER A 350 -17.73 11.51 -17.19
CA SER A 350 -18.53 11.22 -18.38
C SER A 350 -17.71 10.42 -19.41
N PRO A 351 -18.34 9.78 -20.39
CA PRO A 351 -17.61 9.13 -21.49
C PRO A 351 -16.64 10.06 -22.24
N GLU A 352 -16.97 11.36 -22.32
CA GLU A 352 -16.13 12.38 -22.95
C GLU A 352 -14.93 12.80 -22.08
N GLY A 353 -14.87 12.32 -20.82
CA GLY A 353 -13.78 12.61 -19.90
C GLY A 353 -13.99 13.86 -19.04
N GLN A 354 -15.22 14.38 -18.97
CA GLN A 354 -15.55 15.48 -18.06
C GLN A 354 -15.73 14.95 -16.63
N ILE A 355 -15.13 15.61 -15.65
CA ILE A 355 -15.33 15.29 -14.25
C ILE A 355 -16.76 15.67 -13.84
N LEU A 356 -17.58 14.68 -13.55
CA LEU A 356 -18.94 14.85 -13.07
C LEU A 356 -18.96 15.01 -11.56
N LYS A 357 -18.15 14.22 -10.85
CA LYS A 357 -18.07 14.24 -9.39
C LYS A 357 -16.72 13.72 -8.92
N GLY A 358 -16.14 14.37 -7.90
CA GLY A 358 -15.04 13.85 -7.09
C GLY A 358 -15.57 13.37 -5.74
N ARG A 359 -15.05 12.28 -5.22
CA ARG A 359 -15.42 11.67 -3.94
C ARG A 359 -14.19 11.33 -3.14
N GLU A 360 -14.21 11.57 -1.85
CA GLU A 360 -13.17 11.15 -0.93
C GLU A 360 -13.74 10.15 0.08
N PHE A 361 -13.11 8.97 0.15
CA PHE A 361 -13.48 7.92 1.10
C PHE A 361 -12.41 7.81 2.18
N ARG A 362 -12.79 8.05 3.45
CA ARG A 362 -11.88 8.10 4.61
C ARG A 362 -11.98 6.84 5.48
N TYR A 363 -11.82 5.67 4.87
CA TYR A 363 -12.02 4.38 5.57
C TYR A 363 -10.72 3.66 5.94
N GLY A 364 -9.60 4.38 6.06
CA GLY A 364 -8.34 3.82 6.53
C GLY A 364 -7.66 2.83 5.58
N PHE A 365 -8.01 2.86 4.28
CA PHE A 365 -7.29 2.06 3.30
C PHE A 365 -5.92 2.67 3.02
N GLU A 366 -4.87 1.93 3.33
CA GLU A 366 -3.53 2.28 2.86
C GLU A 366 -3.44 2.08 1.35
N ASN A 367 -2.69 2.97 0.68
CA ASN A 367 -2.42 2.90 -0.77
C ASN A 367 -3.61 3.18 -1.70
N GLY A 368 -4.68 3.80 -1.21
CA GLY A 368 -5.80 4.26 -2.02
C GLY A 368 -7.09 3.44 -1.84
N VAL A 369 -8.04 3.68 -2.71
CA VAL A 369 -9.37 3.06 -2.69
C VAL A 369 -9.79 2.69 -4.11
N ARG A 370 -10.67 1.71 -4.25
CA ARG A 370 -11.38 1.38 -5.47
C ARG A 370 -12.88 1.52 -5.25
N ALA A 371 -13.61 1.89 -6.29
CA ALA A 371 -15.05 1.97 -6.25
C ALA A 371 -15.67 1.59 -7.59
N ALA A 372 -16.75 0.84 -7.55
CA ALA A 372 -17.55 0.49 -8.72
C ALA A 372 -19.04 0.63 -8.40
N PRO A 373 -19.91 0.95 -9.39
CA PRO A 373 -21.35 0.94 -9.17
C PRO A 373 -21.82 -0.45 -8.77
N ALA A 374 -22.72 -0.51 -7.77
CA ALA A 374 -23.24 -1.76 -7.27
C ALA A 374 -24.07 -2.52 -8.33
N GLU A 375 -24.65 -1.78 -9.27
CA GLU A 375 -25.45 -2.27 -10.39
C GLU A 375 -24.93 -1.65 -11.71
N PRO A 376 -23.81 -2.11 -12.27
CA PRO A 376 -23.14 -1.45 -13.39
C PRO A 376 -23.97 -1.38 -14.68
N ARG A 377 -24.96 -2.28 -14.85
CA ARG A 377 -25.83 -2.33 -16.02
C ARG A 377 -27.18 -1.63 -15.80
N ALA A 378 -27.36 -0.94 -14.69
CA ALA A 378 -28.55 -0.12 -14.47
C ALA A 378 -28.58 1.08 -15.42
N THR A 379 -29.77 1.50 -15.80
CA THR A 379 -29.97 2.69 -16.64
C THR A 379 -29.44 3.93 -15.92
N ALA A 380 -28.67 4.73 -16.62
CA ALA A 380 -28.14 5.98 -16.08
C ALA A 380 -29.26 6.87 -15.54
N GLY A 381 -29.05 7.44 -14.33
CA GLY A 381 -30.03 8.29 -13.66
C GLY A 381 -31.07 7.55 -12.81
N THR A 382 -31.02 6.23 -12.74
CA THR A 382 -31.86 5.45 -11.81
C THR A 382 -31.26 5.38 -10.41
N ASP A 383 -32.10 5.07 -9.39
CA ASP A 383 -31.63 4.86 -8.00
C ASP A 383 -30.61 3.72 -7.89
N ALA A 384 -30.66 2.75 -8.79
CA ALA A 384 -29.70 1.66 -8.87
C ALA A 384 -28.26 2.16 -9.11
N CYS A 385 -28.08 3.28 -9.81
CA CYS A 385 -26.80 3.95 -10.01
C CYS A 385 -26.36 4.81 -8.82
N SER A 386 -27.15 4.92 -7.77
CA SER A 386 -26.85 5.73 -6.59
C SER A 386 -25.97 5.03 -5.57
N ARG A 387 -25.72 3.73 -5.72
CA ARG A 387 -24.94 2.91 -4.78
C ARG A 387 -23.60 2.47 -5.37
N LEU A 388 -22.56 2.59 -4.57
CA LEU A 388 -21.20 2.20 -4.91
C LEU A 388 -20.69 1.14 -3.92
N LEU A 389 -20.05 0.10 -4.45
CA LEU A 389 -19.15 -0.76 -3.68
C LEU A 389 -17.78 -0.11 -3.62
N VAL A 390 -17.23 0.00 -2.42
CA VAL A 390 -15.93 0.64 -2.13
C VAL A 390 -15.07 -0.33 -1.36
N TRP A 391 -13.82 -0.50 -1.80
CA TRP A 391 -12.90 -1.44 -1.16
C TRP A 391 -11.43 -1.00 -1.29
N GLY A 392 -10.55 -1.59 -0.49
CA GLY A 392 -9.10 -1.39 -0.60
C GLY A 392 -8.50 -2.09 -1.82
N PRO A 393 -7.48 -1.49 -2.47
CA PRO A 393 -6.79 -2.11 -3.59
C PRO A 393 -6.04 -3.39 -3.16
N PRO A 394 -5.66 -4.27 -4.10
CA PRO A 394 -4.99 -5.56 -3.82
C PRO A 394 -3.68 -5.50 -3.04
N VAL A 395 -3.18 -4.33 -2.72
CA VAL A 395 -1.93 -4.11 -1.95
C VAL A 395 -2.19 -3.38 -0.64
N SER A 396 -3.45 -3.26 -0.23
CA SER A 396 -3.85 -2.57 0.99
C SER A 396 -3.80 -3.50 2.19
N VAL A 397 -3.05 -3.13 3.20
CA VAL A 397 -2.96 -3.90 4.45
C VAL A 397 -4.29 -3.79 5.21
N ASN A 398 -4.77 -4.91 5.76
CA ASN A 398 -6.02 -5.02 6.54
C ASN A 398 -7.32 -4.71 5.77
N SER A 399 -7.37 -4.89 4.47
CA SER A 399 -8.55 -4.59 3.68
C SER A 399 -9.32 -5.84 3.22
N SER A 400 -9.91 -6.54 4.16
CA SER A 400 -10.90 -7.60 3.89
C SER A 400 -12.34 -7.08 3.82
N ARG A 401 -12.55 -5.76 3.95
CA ARG A 401 -13.88 -5.16 3.98
C ARG A 401 -14.28 -4.55 2.65
N VAL A 402 -15.53 -4.76 2.30
CA VAL A 402 -16.24 -4.07 1.22
C VAL A 402 -17.31 -3.19 1.84
N PHE A 403 -17.38 -1.93 1.41
CA PHE A 403 -18.38 -0.98 1.87
C PHE A 403 -19.41 -0.74 0.79
N LEU A 404 -20.68 -0.67 1.16
CA LEU A 404 -21.75 -0.20 0.31
C LEU A 404 -22.05 1.25 0.66
N CYS A 405 -21.77 2.16 -0.26
CA CYS A 405 -21.86 3.60 -0.02
C CYS A 405 -22.84 4.25 -0.99
N ASP A 406 -23.42 5.37 -0.58
CA ASP A 406 -24.27 6.19 -1.43
C ASP A 406 -23.44 7.15 -2.33
N THR A 407 -24.15 7.93 -3.14
CA THR A 407 -23.52 8.93 -4.00
C THR A 407 -22.94 10.14 -3.24
N GLN A 408 -23.19 10.27 -1.95
CA GLN A 408 -22.62 11.32 -1.10
C GLN A 408 -21.37 10.83 -0.33
N SER A 409 -20.90 9.61 -0.64
CA SER A 409 -19.77 8.93 0.02
C SER A 409 -20.06 8.53 1.48
N GLN A 410 -21.33 8.49 1.87
CA GLN A 410 -21.73 7.91 3.15
C GLN A 410 -21.90 6.41 2.97
N CYS A 411 -21.19 5.62 3.74
CA CYS A 411 -21.29 4.18 3.67
C CYS A 411 -22.41 3.69 4.57
N LEU A 412 -23.37 3.03 3.92
CA LEU A 412 -24.62 2.55 4.50
C LEU A 412 -24.41 1.21 5.22
N ASP A 413 -23.47 0.41 4.72
CA ASP A 413 -23.16 -0.92 5.23
C ASP A 413 -21.72 -1.31 4.95
N SER A 414 -21.22 -2.35 5.64
CA SER A 414 -19.88 -2.91 5.40
C SER A 414 -19.88 -4.41 5.64
N PHE A 415 -19.19 -5.14 4.77
CA PHE A 415 -19.14 -6.60 4.78
C PHE A 415 -17.71 -7.07 4.97
N GLU A 416 -17.50 -7.99 5.90
CA GLU A 416 -16.24 -8.73 5.97
C GLU A 416 -16.25 -9.84 4.92
N THR A 417 -15.17 -9.92 4.16
CA THR A 417 -14.99 -10.92 3.10
C THR A 417 -13.80 -11.83 3.43
N LEU A 418 -13.07 -12.26 2.43
CA LEU A 418 -11.88 -13.11 2.61
C LEU A 418 -10.91 -12.51 3.66
N PRO A 419 -10.41 -13.30 4.60
CA PRO A 419 -9.47 -12.84 5.62
C PRO A 419 -8.07 -12.61 5.00
N THR A 420 -7.98 -11.63 4.10
CA THR A 420 -6.74 -11.26 3.42
C THR A 420 -6.14 -10.01 4.02
N THR A 421 -4.81 -9.97 4.12
CA THR A 421 -4.07 -8.78 4.54
C THR A 421 -3.59 -7.94 3.35
N PHE A 422 -3.87 -8.35 2.10
CA PHE A 422 -3.36 -7.73 0.87
C PHE A 422 -4.45 -7.24 -0.07
N GLY A 423 -5.60 -6.86 0.47
CA GLY A 423 -6.69 -6.31 -0.29
C GLY A 423 -7.41 -7.30 -1.19
N LEU A 424 -8.34 -6.77 -1.94
CA LEU A 424 -9.28 -7.55 -2.73
C LEU A 424 -9.27 -7.11 -4.19
N ASN A 425 -9.53 -8.07 -5.08
CA ASN A 425 -10.13 -7.83 -6.38
C ASN A 425 -11.63 -8.07 -6.26
N LEU A 426 -12.43 -7.19 -6.85
CA LEU A 426 -13.88 -7.24 -6.77
C LEU A 426 -14.49 -6.99 -8.14
N THR A 427 -15.58 -7.71 -8.43
CA THR A 427 -16.48 -7.44 -9.55
C THR A 427 -17.93 -7.47 -9.07
N THR A 428 -18.76 -6.65 -9.68
CA THR A 428 -20.21 -6.72 -9.53
C THR A 428 -20.79 -7.70 -10.54
N LEU A 429 -21.87 -8.40 -10.18
CA LEU A 429 -22.48 -9.41 -11.04
C LEU A 429 -23.99 -9.52 -10.79
N ARG A 430 -24.70 -10.13 -11.71
CA ARG A 430 -26.08 -10.60 -11.52
C ARG A 430 -26.06 -12.02 -10.98
N VAL A 431 -26.47 -12.19 -9.72
CA VAL A 431 -26.58 -13.53 -9.09
C VAL A 431 -27.83 -14.29 -9.58
N ALA A 432 -28.84 -13.55 -10.03
CA ALA A 432 -30.01 -14.02 -10.76
C ALA A 432 -30.56 -12.85 -11.60
N PRO A 433 -31.48 -13.10 -12.55
CA PRO A 433 -32.13 -12.03 -13.29
C PRO A 433 -32.70 -10.95 -12.37
N GLY A 434 -32.22 -9.69 -12.52
CA GLY A 434 -32.63 -8.56 -11.69
C GLY A 434 -32.14 -8.57 -10.24
N GLN A 435 -31.25 -9.49 -9.87
CA GLN A 435 -30.64 -9.55 -8.52
C GLN A 435 -29.17 -9.23 -8.57
N PRO A 436 -28.75 -8.03 -8.18
CA PRO A 436 -27.35 -7.66 -8.13
C PRO A 436 -26.65 -8.31 -6.94
N GLY A 437 -25.36 -8.55 -7.12
CA GLY A 437 -24.44 -9.03 -6.10
C GLY A 437 -23.02 -8.63 -6.43
N PHE A 438 -22.07 -9.17 -5.68
CA PHE A 438 -20.65 -8.96 -5.96
C PHE A 438 -19.84 -10.23 -5.66
N ALA A 439 -18.70 -10.35 -6.32
CA ALA A 439 -17.74 -11.40 -6.05
C ALA A 439 -16.38 -10.81 -5.72
N VAL A 440 -15.66 -11.46 -4.82
CA VAL A 440 -14.32 -11.06 -4.38
C VAL A 440 -13.33 -12.20 -4.56
N ALA A 441 -12.11 -11.83 -4.89
CA ALA A 441 -10.94 -12.70 -4.91
C ALA A 441 -9.78 -12.01 -4.17
N PRO A 442 -8.83 -12.75 -3.56
CA PRO A 442 -7.72 -12.14 -2.84
C PRO A 442 -6.79 -11.42 -3.80
N GLY A 443 -6.20 -10.34 -3.31
CA GLY A 443 -5.10 -9.64 -3.97
C GLY A 443 -3.82 -10.49 -4.04
N PRO A 444 -2.74 -9.97 -4.63
CA PRO A 444 -1.54 -10.71 -5.02
C PRO A 444 -0.63 -11.03 -3.83
N LEU A 445 -1.02 -11.94 -2.96
CA LEU A 445 -0.18 -12.46 -1.87
C LEU A 445 0.19 -13.91 -2.12
N LYS A 446 1.49 -14.19 -2.14
CA LYS A 446 2.00 -15.56 -2.24
C LYS A 446 1.57 -16.40 -1.03
N GLY A 447 1.06 -17.61 -1.29
CA GLY A 447 0.64 -18.54 -0.24
C GLY A 447 -0.81 -18.37 0.21
N TYR A 448 -1.54 -17.41 -0.33
CA TYR A 448 -2.99 -17.30 -0.12
C TYR A 448 -3.73 -18.18 -1.12
N PRO A 449 -4.65 -19.03 -0.67
CA PRO A 449 -5.46 -19.83 -1.60
C PRO A 449 -6.26 -18.88 -2.50
N PRO A 450 -6.43 -19.22 -3.80
CA PRO A 450 -7.18 -18.40 -4.74
C PRO A 450 -8.68 -18.59 -4.55
N LEU A 451 -9.18 -18.30 -3.33
CA LEU A 451 -10.58 -18.40 -2.96
C LEU A 451 -11.39 -17.28 -3.61
N VAL A 452 -12.55 -17.64 -4.12
CA VAL A 452 -13.55 -16.71 -4.63
C VAL A 452 -14.78 -16.83 -3.77
N GLN A 453 -15.31 -15.71 -3.31
CA GLN A 453 -16.58 -15.63 -2.60
C GLN A 453 -17.56 -14.81 -3.39
N ILE A 454 -18.81 -15.28 -3.51
CA ILE A 454 -19.93 -14.56 -4.13
C ILE A 454 -20.92 -14.17 -3.05
N PHE A 455 -21.42 -12.94 -3.13
CA PHE A 455 -22.33 -12.34 -2.16
C PHE A 455 -23.56 -11.77 -2.84
N HIS A 456 -24.69 -11.81 -2.14
CA HIS A 456 -25.79 -10.87 -2.39
C HIS A 456 -25.34 -9.45 -2.02
N LEU A 457 -25.98 -8.44 -2.61
CA LEU A 457 -25.63 -7.04 -2.33
C LEU A 457 -25.84 -6.66 -0.85
N GLY A 458 -26.63 -7.41 -0.09
CA GLY A 458 -26.79 -7.31 1.36
C GLY A 458 -25.70 -7.99 2.20
N GLY A 459 -24.58 -8.45 1.58
CA GLY A 459 -23.43 -9.01 2.27
C GLY A 459 -23.55 -10.49 2.68
N GLN A 460 -24.66 -11.15 2.35
CA GLN A 460 -24.81 -12.59 2.61
C GLN A 460 -24.02 -13.39 1.58
N ILE A 461 -23.18 -14.30 2.06
CA ILE A 461 -22.39 -15.20 1.20
C ILE A 461 -23.32 -16.21 0.53
N ILE A 462 -23.16 -16.39 -0.78
CA ILE A 462 -23.87 -17.38 -1.58
C ILE A 462 -23.03 -18.65 -1.68
N ILE A 463 -21.75 -18.50 -2.01
CA ILE A 463 -20.82 -19.62 -2.20
C ILE A 463 -19.37 -19.16 -2.04
N GLU A 464 -18.51 -20.12 -1.71
CA GLU A 464 -17.06 -20.01 -1.73
C GLU A 464 -16.47 -21.21 -2.49
N PHE A 465 -15.48 -20.95 -3.36
CA PHE A 465 -14.77 -22.02 -4.07
C PHE A 465 -13.33 -21.59 -4.40
N SER A 466 -12.45 -22.59 -4.68
CA SER A 466 -11.07 -22.35 -5.13
C SER A 466 -11.01 -22.24 -6.65
N ALA A 467 -10.45 -21.14 -7.16
CA ALA A 467 -10.35 -20.88 -8.60
C ALA A 467 -9.16 -21.56 -9.29
N PHE A 468 -8.09 -21.84 -8.55
CA PHE A 468 -6.85 -22.42 -9.08
C PHE A 468 -6.34 -23.51 -8.15
N ASP A 469 -5.84 -24.61 -8.73
CA ASP A 469 -5.45 -25.81 -7.97
C ASP A 469 -4.07 -25.67 -7.28
N ASP A 470 -3.31 -24.64 -7.60
CA ASP A 470 -1.97 -24.43 -7.07
C ASP A 470 -2.00 -23.53 -5.82
N PRO A 471 -1.61 -24.03 -4.65
CA PRO A 471 -1.55 -23.27 -3.41
C PRO A 471 -0.49 -22.15 -3.43
N GLN A 472 0.34 -22.07 -4.48
CA GLN A 472 1.32 -21.00 -4.65
C GLN A 472 0.80 -19.83 -5.51
N THR A 473 -0.48 -19.83 -5.90
CA THR A 473 -1.06 -18.71 -6.65
C THR A 473 -1.05 -17.44 -5.82
N CYS A 474 -0.81 -16.30 -6.50
CA CYS A 474 -0.79 -14.99 -5.88
C CYS A 474 -2.11 -14.26 -6.15
N GLY A 475 -3.22 -14.78 -5.60
CA GLY A 475 -4.55 -14.20 -5.79
C GLY A 475 -5.12 -14.39 -7.20
N SER A 476 -6.18 -13.68 -7.52
CA SER A 476 -6.87 -13.72 -8.82
C SER A 476 -7.46 -12.36 -9.18
N ASN A 477 -7.36 -11.97 -10.45
CA ASN A 477 -8.17 -10.90 -11.01
C ASN A 477 -9.54 -11.47 -11.38
N ILE A 478 -10.60 -10.67 -11.24
CA ILE A 478 -11.97 -11.15 -11.38
C ILE A 478 -12.82 -10.17 -12.19
N ALA A 479 -13.63 -10.72 -13.09
CA ALA A 479 -14.67 -10.04 -13.84
C ALA A 479 -15.92 -10.92 -13.93
N ALA A 480 -17.01 -10.36 -14.41
CA ALA A 480 -18.28 -11.08 -14.58
C ALA A 480 -18.93 -10.71 -15.91
N VAL A 481 -19.52 -11.69 -16.57
CA VAL A 481 -20.31 -11.55 -17.80
C VAL A 481 -21.20 -12.76 -18.00
N ASP A 482 -22.43 -12.55 -18.44
CA ASP A 482 -23.34 -13.66 -18.80
C ASP A 482 -22.89 -14.25 -20.14
N THR A 483 -22.29 -15.43 -20.10
CA THR A 483 -21.70 -16.10 -21.27
C THR A 483 -22.68 -16.98 -22.03
N ASN A 484 -23.85 -17.26 -21.45
CA ASN A 484 -24.83 -18.22 -21.98
C ASN A 484 -26.22 -17.61 -22.21
N GLY A 485 -26.48 -16.37 -21.76
CA GLY A 485 -27.73 -15.64 -21.96
C GLY A 485 -28.84 -16.01 -20.98
N ASP A 486 -28.51 -16.65 -19.83
CA ASP A 486 -29.53 -17.08 -18.85
C ASP A 486 -29.86 -15.98 -17.80
N GLY A 487 -29.25 -14.81 -17.91
CA GLY A 487 -29.44 -13.67 -17.02
C GLY A 487 -28.63 -13.74 -15.73
N ARG A 488 -27.77 -14.73 -15.57
CA ARG A 488 -26.78 -14.85 -14.50
C ARG A 488 -25.40 -14.64 -15.09
N ASP A 489 -24.56 -13.91 -14.39
CA ASP A 489 -23.19 -13.69 -14.87
C ASP A 489 -22.29 -14.86 -14.44
N GLU A 490 -21.51 -15.40 -15.37
CA GLU A 490 -20.36 -16.25 -15.07
C GLU A 490 -19.19 -15.40 -14.60
N LEU A 491 -18.31 -16.02 -13.79
CA LEU A 491 -17.09 -15.40 -13.30
C LEU A 491 -15.93 -15.69 -14.28
N VAL A 492 -15.26 -14.63 -14.69
CA VAL A 492 -14.03 -14.69 -15.50
C VAL A 492 -12.86 -14.39 -14.58
N LEU A 493 -12.00 -15.36 -14.38
CA LEU A 493 -10.86 -15.27 -13.46
C LEU A 493 -9.56 -15.27 -14.25
N GLY A 494 -8.78 -14.21 -14.09
CA GLY A 494 -7.40 -14.13 -14.55
C GLY A 494 -6.46 -14.58 -13.45
N GLU A 495 -5.48 -15.42 -13.77
CA GLU A 495 -4.46 -15.85 -12.83
C GLU A 495 -3.74 -14.63 -12.25
N GLY A 496 -3.51 -14.64 -10.93
CA GLY A 496 -2.87 -13.54 -10.23
C GLY A 496 -1.36 -13.45 -10.51
N ILE A 497 -0.74 -12.44 -9.97
CA ILE A 497 0.67 -12.11 -10.14
C ILE A 497 1.56 -13.21 -9.52
N GLY A 498 2.61 -13.66 -10.24
CA GLY A 498 3.59 -14.61 -9.71
C GLY A 498 4.68 -14.93 -10.74
N PRO A 499 5.95 -15.11 -10.33
CA PRO A 499 7.04 -15.40 -11.25
C PRO A 499 6.84 -16.74 -11.95
N GLY A 500 6.98 -16.75 -13.30
CA GLY A 500 6.87 -17.95 -14.13
C GLY A 500 5.46 -18.52 -14.23
N ARG A 501 4.43 -17.75 -13.89
CA ARG A 501 3.04 -18.18 -13.99
C ARG A 501 2.51 -18.05 -15.43
N PRO A 502 1.72 -19.02 -15.89
CA PRO A 502 1.05 -18.89 -17.17
C PRO A 502 -0.03 -17.82 -17.09
N TYR A 503 -0.22 -17.10 -18.16
CA TYR A 503 -1.27 -16.10 -18.34
C TYR A 503 -2.62 -16.79 -18.59
N THR A 504 -3.16 -17.47 -17.58
CA THR A 504 -4.36 -18.30 -17.71
C THR A 504 -5.63 -17.53 -17.37
N ILE A 505 -6.66 -17.72 -18.19
CA ILE A 505 -8.04 -17.31 -17.92
C ILE A 505 -8.89 -18.56 -17.68
N ARG A 506 -9.77 -18.50 -16.69
CA ARG A 506 -10.77 -19.53 -16.41
C ARG A 506 -12.15 -18.90 -16.29
N ILE A 507 -13.19 -19.58 -16.80
CA ILE A 507 -14.59 -19.19 -16.61
C ILE A 507 -15.25 -20.21 -15.69
N PHE A 508 -15.98 -19.68 -14.71
CA PHE A 508 -16.73 -20.49 -13.74
C PHE A 508 -18.20 -20.07 -13.72
N ARG A 509 -19.09 -21.06 -13.58
CA ARG A 509 -20.44 -20.79 -13.10
C ARG A 509 -20.43 -20.32 -11.66
N GLN A 510 -21.51 -19.71 -11.22
CA GLN A 510 -21.63 -19.25 -9.83
C GLN A 510 -21.63 -20.38 -8.79
N ASN A 511 -21.85 -21.63 -9.21
CA ASN A 511 -21.72 -22.82 -8.34
C ASN A 511 -20.27 -23.34 -8.19
N GLY A 512 -19.29 -22.64 -8.76
CA GLY A 512 -17.87 -23.03 -8.70
C GLY A 512 -17.45 -24.05 -9.79
N GLU A 513 -18.36 -24.43 -10.69
CA GLU A 513 -18.06 -25.34 -11.81
C GLU A 513 -17.24 -24.60 -12.87
N MET A 514 -16.03 -25.08 -13.18
CA MET A 514 -15.21 -24.55 -14.27
C MET A 514 -15.76 -24.93 -15.63
N ILE A 515 -16.09 -23.93 -16.45
CA ILE A 515 -16.64 -24.12 -17.80
C ILE A 515 -15.54 -24.15 -18.85
N ARG A 516 -14.56 -23.24 -18.74
CA ARG A 516 -13.52 -23.03 -19.75
C ARG A 516 -12.19 -22.64 -19.12
N LYS A 517 -11.12 -22.94 -19.85
CA LYS A 517 -9.75 -22.53 -19.50
C LYS A 517 -8.94 -22.36 -20.78
N TRP A 518 -8.16 -21.26 -20.88
CA TRP A 518 -7.19 -21.06 -21.95
C TRP A 518 -6.04 -20.16 -21.50
N GLN A 519 -4.99 -20.11 -22.32
CA GLN A 519 -3.87 -19.20 -22.09
C GLN A 519 -4.09 -17.91 -22.84
N ALA A 520 -3.99 -16.76 -22.15
CA ALA A 520 -4.26 -15.44 -22.72
C ALA A 520 -3.05 -14.84 -23.44
N PHE A 521 -1.81 -15.13 -22.97
CA PHE A 521 -0.56 -14.59 -23.53
C PHE A 521 0.51 -15.68 -23.61
#